data_3f7623660daa36e2aaf7c11cc68ccfb1
#
_entry.id   3f7623660daa36e2aaf7c11cc68ccfb1
#
_cell.length_a   1.000
_cell.length_b   1.000
_cell.length_c   1.000
_cell.angle_alpha   90.00
_cell.angle_beta   90.00
_cell.angle_gamma   90.00
#
_symmetry.space_group_name_H-M   'P 1'
#
loop_
_entity.id
_entity.type
_entity.pdbx_description
1 polymer ?
#
loop_
_entity_poly.entity_id
_entity_poly.type
_entity_poly.pdbx_seq_one_letter_code
_entity_poly.pdbx_strand_id
1 'polypeptide(L)'
;MASSPMRTISLRTIAAHKVRLFLTLLSVVLGTAFIAGSSMFTATLQHSFESVVSTAFDDVDVVVQQDINPAGIDYAEAEKLRKDPRVESVSVSARNVTVVIGNDKGERLEGSGGAPSEALAYVPGAATNKQFELTEGNYPEAGQVAINDRTAELNGIKPGDTLTVITPKGRSEVPVSGIYHYPTSTGGSSSLLYPESDFVREFTDGTHVSSVSIELKDHDEAATKAFRDDVAQMFPDEKIADAKVLAEQLTDTIKKALSFVNYFLWAFAGIALIVGTFIISNTFAMIVAQRNREFALLRAIGISRKQITRSVVFEAVVVGLFGSLLGIVAGMGLVKALTALMEAKSLGLPDAGLSLSPQGIIAPLVAGTLVTVVSAWAPARAAGRVHPVRAMRSQEQTSVRSLLPRSIIGGVLVVGGAVASVMAAYSDGEVKLRAITIGVAALAIIIGTWLILPLLSIPFVAGIGRVLGLPFRRVGHLASTNARRNPRRTAATAFALTLGLMMVSSIGMLGATMRSSLSDMLDTGLKAELLLTTPQGSNLSIPGDAIDKVREVDGVRDVVTGALISGSAEDMSLASPFGPPTLPIIDGDVTQAIEVDKVSGQLTSDLVVNTTVKDALTAAGISDVKLAHLNNS
;
A
#
# COMPACT_ATOMS: atom_id res chain seq x y z
N MET A 1 44.01 -13.25 21.50
CA MET A 1 44.06 -11.97 20.76
C MET A 1 43.97 -10.83 21.77
N ALA A 2 45.06 -10.14 22.05
CA ALA A 2 45.09 -9.04 23.02
C ALA A 2 44.18 -7.90 22.51
N SER A 3 43.13 -7.57 23.24
CA SER A 3 42.26 -6.42 22.94
C SER A 3 43.13 -5.16 22.94
N SER A 4 43.20 -4.42 21.81
CA SER A 4 43.96 -3.20 21.77
C SER A 4 43.46 -2.26 22.88
N PRO A 5 44.35 -1.63 23.67
CA PRO A 5 43.98 -0.77 24.80
C PRO A 5 42.93 0.29 24.43
N MET A 6 42.95 0.75 23.17
CA MET A 6 41.98 1.72 22.63
C MET A 6 40.55 1.17 22.54
N ARG A 7 40.34 -0.12 22.27
CA ARG A 7 38.98 -0.72 22.25
C ARG A 7 38.36 -0.77 23.64
N THR A 8 39.18 -1.09 24.65
CA THR A 8 38.71 -1.12 26.05
C THR A 8 38.38 0.30 26.55
N ILE A 9 39.17 1.30 26.19
CA ILE A 9 38.89 2.71 26.49
C ILE A 9 37.59 3.13 25.82
N SER A 10 37.40 2.84 24.51
CA SER A 10 36.17 3.18 23.78
C SER A 10 34.92 2.59 24.43
N LEU A 11 34.91 1.30 24.78
CA LEU A 11 33.77 0.64 25.42
C LEU A 11 33.44 1.21 26.82
N ARG A 12 34.44 1.51 27.64
CA ARG A 12 34.22 2.15 28.94
C ARG A 12 33.68 3.58 28.83
N THR A 13 34.09 4.30 27.82
CA THR A 13 33.65 5.69 27.57
C THR A 13 32.18 5.71 27.07
N ILE A 14 31.79 4.73 26.25
CA ILE A 14 30.39 4.51 25.85
C ILE A 14 29.50 4.41 27.09
N ALA A 15 29.89 3.59 28.06
CA ALA A 15 29.12 3.38 29.29
C ALA A 15 29.05 4.61 30.22
N ALA A 16 30.00 5.54 30.14
CA ALA A 16 30.06 6.71 31.02
C ALA A 16 29.07 7.84 30.63
N HIS A 17 28.60 7.91 29.36
CA HIS A 17 27.76 9.01 28.84
C HIS A 17 26.36 8.52 28.42
N LYS A 18 25.62 7.88 29.32
CA LYS A 18 24.34 7.17 29.06
C LYS A 18 23.29 7.98 28.30
N VAL A 19 23.01 9.23 28.69
CA VAL A 19 21.94 10.04 28.08
C VAL A 19 22.22 10.36 26.59
N ARG A 20 23.49 10.62 26.26
CA ARG A 20 23.85 10.95 24.87
C ARG A 20 23.90 9.72 23.97
N LEU A 21 24.44 8.64 24.53
CA LEU A 21 24.39 7.35 23.87
C LEU A 21 22.94 6.96 23.54
N PHE A 22 22.03 7.16 24.50
CA PHE A 22 20.61 6.92 24.33
C PHE A 22 20.03 7.74 23.17
N LEU A 23 20.32 9.05 23.08
CA LEU A 23 19.82 9.89 21.98
C LEU A 23 20.37 9.47 20.61
N THR A 24 21.66 9.11 20.53
CA THR A 24 22.25 8.59 19.29
C THR A 24 21.66 7.23 18.90
N LEU A 25 21.55 6.35 19.87
CA LEU A 25 20.95 5.04 19.70
C LEU A 25 19.48 5.15 19.26
N LEU A 26 18.72 6.02 19.92
CA LEU A 26 17.31 6.29 19.56
C LEU A 26 17.17 6.77 18.11
N SER A 27 18.07 7.64 17.64
CA SER A 27 18.04 8.11 16.24
C SER A 27 18.33 6.99 15.25
N VAL A 28 19.27 6.08 15.58
CA VAL A 28 19.55 4.90 14.74
C VAL A 28 18.37 3.95 14.78
N VAL A 29 17.83 3.67 15.98
CA VAL A 29 16.66 2.80 16.18
C VAL A 29 15.47 3.29 15.37
N LEU A 30 15.11 4.59 15.46
CA LEU A 30 13.96 5.15 14.73
C LEU A 30 14.14 5.01 13.21
N GLY A 31 15.32 5.35 12.67
CA GLY A 31 15.59 5.23 11.24
C GLY A 31 15.56 3.79 10.75
N THR A 32 16.18 2.87 11.49
CA THR A 32 16.23 1.45 11.12
C THR A 32 14.93 0.72 11.40
N ALA A 33 14.15 1.11 12.43
CA ALA A 33 12.81 0.60 12.69
C ALA A 33 11.85 0.94 11.56
N PHE A 34 11.96 2.16 11.01
CA PHE A 34 11.15 2.56 9.86
C PHE A 34 11.49 1.74 8.61
N ILE A 35 12.78 1.55 8.30
CA ILE A 35 13.21 0.71 7.16
C ILE A 35 12.78 -0.74 7.35
N ALA A 36 13.02 -1.31 8.55
CA ALA A 36 12.65 -2.68 8.86
C ALA A 36 11.12 -2.86 8.80
N GLY A 37 10.37 -1.97 9.47
CA GLY A 37 8.92 -2.01 9.49
C GLY A 37 8.31 -1.87 8.09
N SER A 38 8.77 -0.91 7.27
CA SER A 38 8.28 -0.75 5.92
C SER A 38 8.59 -1.96 5.03
N SER A 39 9.81 -2.51 5.09
CA SER A 39 10.20 -3.69 4.32
C SER A 39 9.43 -4.94 4.76
N MET A 40 9.25 -5.15 6.06
CA MET A 40 8.48 -6.26 6.61
C MET A 40 7.00 -6.13 6.31
N PHE A 41 6.42 -4.93 6.41
CA PHE A 41 5.02 -4.68 6.06
C PHE A 41 4.75 -4.97 4.59
N THR A 42 5.60 -4.47 3.68
CA THR A 42 5.47 -4.76 2.24
C THR A 42 5.64 -6.26 1.96
N ALA A 43 6.60 -6.93 2.60
CA ALA A 43 6.79 -8.37 2.46
C ALA A 43 5.60 -9.16 2.99
N THR A 44 5.00 -8.73 4.12
CA THR A 44 3.78 -9.34 4.67
C THR A 44 2.62 -9.19 3.70
N LEU A 45 2.38 -7.98 3.14
CA LEU A 45 1.36 -7.76 2.14
C LEU A 45 1.56 -8.65 0.91
N GLN A 46 2.77 -8.66 0.36
CA GLN A 46 3.09 -9.50 -0.80
C GLN A 46 2.86 -10.98 -0.51
N HIS A 47 3.33 -11.46 0.63
CA HIS A 47 3.15 -12.86 1.02
C HIS A 47 1.68 -13.22 1.25
N SER A 48 0.89 -12.32 1.86
CA SER A 48 -0.54 -12.51 2.03
C SER A 48 -1.23 -12.67 0.67
N PHE A 49 -0.95 -11.78 -0.28
CA PHE A 49 -1.56 -11.88 -1.61
C PHE A 49 -1.02 -13.06 -2.43
N GLU A 50 0.27 -13.38 -2.33
CA GLU A 50 0.85 -14.57 -2.97
C GLU A 50 0.23 -15.86 -2.40
N SER A 51 -0.02 -15.89 -1.08
CA SER A 51 -0.73 -17.01 -0.45
C SER A 51 -2.14 -17.18 -0.97
N VAL A 52 -2.90 -16.08 -1.13
CA VAL A 52 -4.25 -16.11 -1.73
C VAL A 52 -4.20 -16.71 -3.14
N VAL A 53 -3.29 -16.21 -3.98
CA VAL A 53 -3.16 -16.70 -5.36
C VAL A 53 -2.70 -18.16 -5.38
N SER A 54 -1.67 -18.53 -4.60
CA SER A 54 -1.18 -19.90 -4.58
C SER A 54 -2.25 -20.88 -4.10
N THR A 55 -3.02 -20.52 -3.05
CA THR A 55 -4.09 -21.38 -2.53
C THR A 55 -5.25 -21.52 -3.51
N ALA A 56 -5.57 -20.46 -4.26
CA ALA A 56 -6.64 -20.49 -5.26
C ALA A 56 -6.32 -21.41 -6.46
N PHE A 57 -5.03 -21.60 -6.75
CA PHE A 57 -4.55 -22.43 -7.87
C PHE A 57 -3.77 -23.68 -7.42
N ASP A 58 -3.82 -24.02 -6.14
CA ASP A 58 -3.17 -25.22 -5.61
C ASP A 58 -3.80 -26.48 -6.21
N ASP A 59 -2.97 -27.38 -6.72
CA ASP A 59 -3.36 -28.59 -7.43
C ASP A 59 -4.24 -28.35 -8.70
N VAL A 60 -4.46 -27.10 -9.15
CA VAL A 60 -5.12 -26.82 -10.43
C VAL A 60 -4.08 -26.76 -11.52
N ASP A 61 -4.30 -27.50 -12.64
CA ASP A 61 -3.37 -27.57 -13.77
C ASP A 61 -3.81 -26.69 -14.93
N VAL A 62 -5.10 -26.77 -15.32
CA VAL A 62 -5.66 -26.05 -16.46
C VAL A 62 -6.89 -25.26 -16.05
N VAL A 63 -6.98 -24.02 -16.53
CA VAL A 63 -8.15 -23.17 -16.35
C VAL A 63 -8.70 -22.76 -17.70
N VAL A 64 -9.98 -23.00 -17.91
CA VAL A 64 -10.75 -22.48 -19.04
C VAL A 64 -11.48 -21.23 -18.55
N GLN A 65 -11.31 -20.12 -19.24
CA GLN A 65 -11.93 -18.84 -18.88
C GLN A 65 -12.74 -18.32 -20.06
N GLN A 66 -13.91 -17.81 -19.79
CA GLN A 66 -14.71 -17.08 -20.77
C GLN A 66 -13.90 -15.98 -21.44
N ASP A 67 -13.84 -15.95 -22.77
CA ASP A 67 -13.16 -14.93 -23.55
C ASP A 67 -14.14 -14.23 -24.53
N ILE A 68 -14.25 -14.73 -25.74
CA ILE A 68 -15.02 -14.10 -26.81
C ILE A 68 -16.50 -14.44 -26.70
N ASN A 69 -16.83 -15.64 -26.26
CA ASN A 69 -18.21 -16.11 -26.13
C ASN A 69 -18.92 -15.40 -24.95
N PRO A 70 -19.87 -14.48 -25.21
CA PRO A 70 -20.55 -13.76 -24.15
C PRO A 70 -21.45 -14.64 -23.27
N ALA A 71 -21.89 -15.78 -23.77
CA ALA A 71 -22.69 -16.71 -22.98
C ALA A 71 -21.88 -17.47 -21.93
N GLY A 72 -20.57 -17.63 -22.17
CA GLY A 72 -19.67 -18.39 -21.31
C GLY A 72 -19.50 -19.84 -21.75
N ILE A 73 -18.92 -20.66 -20.89
CA ILE A 73 -18.58 -22.06 -21.12
C ILE A 73 -19.81 -22.92 -20.85
N ASP A 74 -20.21 -23.77 -21.78
CA ASP A 74 -21.31 -24.71 -21.58
C ASP A 74 -20.99 -25.65 -20.40
N TYR A 75 -21.86 -25.64 -19.39
CA TYR A 75 -21.70 -26.45 -18.19
C TYR A 75 -21.77 -27.96 -18.51
N ALA A 76 -22.57 -28.37 -19.53
CA ALA A 76 -22.61 -29.76 -19.95
C ALA A 76 -21.31 -30.26 -20.59
N GLU A 77 -20.56 -29.36 -21.25
CA GLU A 77 -19.20 -29.66 -21.74
C GLU A 77 -18.19 -29.78 -20.58
N ALA A 78 -18.29 -28.91 -19.56
CA ALA A 78 -17.48 -29.02 -18.34
C ALA A 78 -17.74 -30.37 -17.62
N GLU A 79 -18.99 -30.83 -17.58
CA GLU A 79 -19.35 -32.15 -17.05
C GLU A 79 -18.74 -33.31 -17.85
N LYS A 80 -18.52 -33.16 -19.16
CA LYS A 80 -17.82 -34.17 -19.96
C LYS A 80 -16.33 -34.27 -19.58
N LEU A 81 -15.69 -33.16 -19.22
CA LEU A 81 -14.31 -33.17 -18.76
C LEU A 81 -14.11 -34.00 -17.50
N ARG A 82 -15.09 -34.07 -16.60
CA ARG A 82 -15.04 -34.95 -15.41
C ARG A 82 -14.97 -36.45 -15.76
N LYS A 83 -15.37 -36.82 -16.96
CA LYS A 83 -15.32 -38.21 -17.43
C LYS A 83 -14.03 -38.57 -18.14
N ASP A 84 -13.16 -37.59 -18.40
CA ASP A 84 -11.83 -37.83 -19.00
C ASP A 84 -10.96 -38.60 -17.99
N PRO A 85 -10.35 -39.72 -18.37
CA PRO A 85 -9.54 -40.53 -17.46
C PRO A 85 -8.28 -39.81 -16.93
N ARG A 86 -7.87 -38.74 -17.55
CA ARG A 86 -6.71 -37.90 -17.14
C ARG A 86 -7.10 -36.92 -16.03
N VAL A 87 -8.36 -36.60 -15.86
CA VAL A 87 -8.88 -35.61 -14.93
C VAL A 87 -9.12 -36.24 -13.56
N GLU A 88 -8.71 -35.59 -12.51
CA GLU A 88 -8.96 -35.93 -11.12
C GLU A 88 -10.21 -35.19 -10.63
N SER A 89 -10.27 -33.88 -10.82
CA SER A 89 -11.41 -33.06 -10.42
C SER A 89 -11.66 -31.88 -11.38
N VAL A 90 -12.91 -31.42 -11.40
CA VAL A 90 -13.36 -30.22 -12.13
C VAL A 90 -14.22 -29.40 -11.20
N SER A 91 -13.95 -28.12 -11.12
CA SER A 91 -14.77 -27.14 -10.40
C SER A 91 -15.10 -25.96 -11.31
N VAL A 92 -16.25 -25.33 -11.07
CA VAL A 92 -16.76 -24.23 -11.88
C VAL A 92 -16.88 -22.95 -11.07
N SER A 93 -16.83 -21.81 -11.75
CA SER A 93 -17.06 -20.49 -11.17
C SER A 93 -17.92 -19.63 -12.09
N ALA A 94 -18.60 -18.63 -11.52
CA ALA A 94 -19.36 -17.64 -12.24
C ALA A 94 -18.67 -16.27 -12.14
N ARG A 95 -18.92 -15.38 -13.12
CA ARG A 95 -18.29 -14.04 -13.15
C ARG A 95 -18.72 -13.16 -11.97
N ASN A 96 -19.97 -13.26 -11.56
CA ASN A 96 -20.54 -12.44 -10.50
C ASN A 96 -21.20 -13.32 -9.45
N VAL A 97 -20.47 -13.51 -8.40
CA VAL A 97 -20.83 -14.35 -7.25
C VAL A 97 -21.24 -13.52 -6.02
N THR A 98 -21.54 -12.22 -6.23
CA THR A 98 -21.92 -11.32 -5.14
C THR A 98 -23.33 -11.68 -4.62
N VAL A 99 -23.45 -11.78 -3.31
CA VAL A 99 -24.69 -12.04 -2.60
C VAL A 99 -24.97 -10.95 -1.56
N VAL A 100 -26.21 -10.77 -1.19
CA VAL A 100 -26.58 -10.05 0.02
C VAL A 100 -27.07 -11.04 1.04
N ILE A 101 -26.44 -11.05 2.20
CA ILE A 101 -26.74 -11.99 3.28
C ILE A 101 -27.42 -11.24 4.41
N GLY A 102 -28.55 -11.72 4.86
CA GLY A 102 -29.29 -11.21 6.01
C GLY A 102 -29.56 -12.31 7.03
N ASN A 103 -29.88 -11.90 8.26
CA ASN A 103 -30.35 -12.80 9.30
C ASN A 103 -31.79 -13.28 9.00
N ASP A 104 -32.37 -14.08 9.90
CA ASP A 104 -33.76 -14.56 9.86
C ASP A 104 -34.82 -13.44 9.81
N LYS A 105 -34.44 -12.21 10.25
CA LYS A 105 -35.31 -11.01 10.18
C LYS A 105 -35.11 -10.21 8.91
N GLY A 106 -34.17 -10.61 8.03
CA GLY A 106 -33.82 -9.90 6.82
C GLY A 106 -32.94 -8.68 7.05
N GLU A 107 -32.38 -8.50 8.24
CA GLU A 107 -31.38 -7.47 8.50
C GLU A 107 -30.04 -7.91 7.90
N ARG A 108 -29.40 -7.02 7.14
CA ARG A 108 -28.11 -7.32 6.51
C ARG A 108 -27.08 -7.70 7.56
N LEU A 109 -26.35 -8.79 7.34
CA LEU A 109 -25.24 -9.18 8.19
C LEU A 109 -24.11 -8.17 8.10
N GLU A 110 -23.53 -7.85 9.24
CA GLU A 110 -22.33 -7.04 9.29
C GLU A 110 -21.17 -7.83 8.68
N GLY A 111 -20.71 -7.38 7.51
CA GLY A 111 -19.45 -7.81 6.94
C GLY A 111 -18.31 -6.97 7.51
N SER A 112 -17.15 -7.57 7.60
CA SER A 112 -15.93 -6.89 8.04
C SER A 112 -15.45 -5.94 6.94
N GLY A 113 -15.26 -4.66 7.22
CA GLY A 113 -14.50 -3.73 6.38
C GLY A 113 -15.13 -3.27 5.06
N GLY A 114 -16.41 -3.56 4.80
CA GLY A 114 -17.12 -3.13 3.58
C GLY A 114 -16.79 -3.96 2.33
N ALA A 115 -16.10 -5.09 2.46
CA ALA A 115 -15.92 -6.04 1.37
C ALA A 115 -17.25 -6.64 0.92
N PRO A 116 -17.46 -6.91 -0.39
CA PRO A 116 -18.67 -7.56 -0.89
C PRO A 116 -18.78 -8.98 -0.34
N SER A 117 -20.02 -9.42 -0.08
CA SER A 117 -20.29 -10.82 0.22
C SER A 117 -20.29 -11.62 -1.07
N GLU A 118 -19.77 -12.85 -1.04
CA GLU A 118 -19.62 -13.70 -2.22
C GLU A 118 -20.14 -15.13 -1.99
N ALA A 119 -20.49 -15.78 -3.06
CA ALA A 119 -20.81 -17.20 -3.07
C ALA A 119 -19.72 -17.99 -3.81
N LEU A 120 -19.43 -19.18 -3.31
CA LEU A 120 -18.41 -20.08 -3.85
C LEU A 120 -19.05 -21.45 -4.12
N ALA A 121 -18.70 -22.06 -5.24
CA ALA A 121 -19.15 -23.41 -5.55
C ALA A 121 -18.33 -24.43 -4.74
N TYR A 122 -19.00 -25.40 -4.16
CA TYR A 122 -18.38 -26.51 -3.44
C TYR A 122 -18.60 -27.83 -4.20
N VAL A 123 -17.47 -28.48 -4.51
CA VAL A 123 -17.43 -29.82 -5.11
C VAL A 123 -16.62 -30.72 -4.19
N PRO A 124 -17.19 -31.77 -3.60
CA PRO A 124 -16.46 -32.65 -2.72
C PRO A 124 -15.20 -33.23 -3.38
N GLY A 125 -14.03 -33.04 -2.74
CA GLY A 125 -12.75 -33.56 -3.22
C GLY A 125 -12.08 -32.75 -4.32
N ALA A 126 -12.67 -31.67 -4.84
CA ALA A 126 -12.01 -30.84 -5.85
C ALA A 126 -10.84 -30.05 -5.26
N ALA A 127 -9.79 -29.84 -6.08
CA ALA A 127 -8.57 -29.09 -5.71
C ALA A 127 -8.92 -27.72 -5.13
N THR A 128 -9.76 -26.95 -5.80
CA THR A 128 -10.18 -25.62 -5.37
C THR A 128 -10.86 -25.57 -4.01
N ASN A 129 -11.33 -26.72 -3.50
CA ASN A 129 -12.10 -26.80 -2.26
C ASN A 129 -11.28 -27.31 -1.06
N LYS A 130 -10.03 -27.74 -1.28
CA LYS A 130 -9.11 -28.17 -0.21
C LYS A 130 -8.81 -27.04 0.80
N GLN A 131 -8.98 -25.78 0.39
CA GLN A 131 -8.80 -24.59 1.22
C GLN A 131 -9.94 -24.33 2.22
N PHE A 132 -11.10 -24.96 2.07
CA PHE A 132 -12.23 -24.76 2.96
C PHE A 132 -12.21 -25.83 4.07
N GLU A 133 -11.72 -25.46 5.25
CA GLU A 133 -11.66 -26.35 6.40
C GLU A 133 -12.94 -26.22 7.24
N LEU A 134 -13.73 -27.29 7.32
CA LEU A 134 -14.94 -27.30 8.13
C LEU A 134 -14.59 -27.20 9.62
N THR A 135 -15.13 -26.20 10.32
CA THR A 135 -14.92 -25.99 11.77
C THR A 135 -16.09 -26.50 12.60
N GLU A 136 -17.33 -26.33 12.12
CA GLU A 136 -18.53 -26.80 12.79
C GLU A 136 -19.58 -27.27 11.76
N GLY A 137 -20.38 -28.29 12.12
CA GLY A 137 -21.45 -28.78 11.27
C GLY A 137 -20.98 -29.66 10.13
N ASN A 138 -21.62 -29.57 8.95
CA ASN A 138 -21.35 -30.35 7.75
C ASN A 138 -21.16 -29.44 6.53
N TYR A 139 -20.48 -29.97 5.49
CA TYR A 139 -20.48 -29.31 4.18
C TYR A 139 -21.92 -29.26 3.61
N PRO A 140 -22.22 -28.24 2.76
CA PRO A 140 -23.58 -28.03 2.30
C PRO A 140 -24.03 -29.10 1.34
N GLU A 141 -25.26 -29.60 1.56
CA GLU A 141 -26.02 -30.42 0.63
C GLU A 141 -27.03 -29.54 -0.14
N ALA A 142 -27.73 -30.13 -1.13
CA ALA A 142 -28.70 -29.41 -1.95
C ALA A 142 -29.70 -28.60 -1.10
N GLY A 143 -29.83 -27.32 -1.40
CA GLY A 143 -30.69 -26.39 -0.66
C GLY A 143 -30.09 -25.84 0.64
N GLN A 144 -28.84 -26.12 0.95
CA GLN A 144 -28.14 -25.64 2.14
C GLN A 144 -26.91 -24.81 1.76
N VAL A 145 -26.41 -24.03 2.73
CA VAL A 145 -25.16 -23.28 2.59
C VAL A 145 -24.25 -23.46 3.81
N ALA A 146 -22.95 -23.36 3.62
CA ALA A 146 -22.04 -23.13 4.74
C ALA A 146 -21.52 -21.68 4.71
N ILE A 147 -21.21 -21.13 5.89
CA ILE A 147 -20.77 -19.75 6.05
C ILE A 147 -19.36 -19.71 6.64
N ASN A 148 -18.56 -18.73 6.27
CA ASN A 148 -17.21 -18.58 6.84
C ASN A 148 -17.24 -18.22 8.32
N ASP A 149 -16.26 -18.74 9.07
CA ASP A 149 -16.11 -18.64 10.54
C ASP A 149 -16.16 -17.21 11.05
N ARG A 150 -15.47 -16.30 10.37
CA ARG A 150 -15.42 -14.88 10.78
C ARG A 150 -16.79 -14.21 10.72
N THR A 151 -17.56 -14.44 9.67
CA THR A 151 -18.92 -13.91 9.55
C THR A 151 -19.86 -14.53 10.56
N ALA A 152 -19.73 -15.85 10.79
CA ALA A 152 -20.51 -16.56 11.78
C ALA A 152 -20.25 -16.01 13.20
N GLU A 153 -18.96 -15.80 13.57
CA GLU A 153 -18.57 -15.24 14.87
C GLU A 153 -19.12 -13.82 15.10
N LEU A 154 -18.97 -12.92 14.09
CA LEU A 154 -19.42 -11.54 14.20
C LEU A 154 -20.94 -11.39 14.38
N ASN A 155 -21.71 -12.30 13.77
CA ASN A 155 -23.18 -12.23 13.77
C ASN A 155 -23.83 -13.29 14.68
N GLY A 156 -23.05 -14.13 15.36
CA GLY A 156 -23.55 -15.18 16.26
C GLY A 156 -24.28 -16.32 15.55
N ILE A 157 -23.96 -16.62 14.28
CA ILE A 157 -24.60 -17.64 13.45
C ILE A 157 -24.06 -19.02 13.84
N LYS A 158 -24.98 -20.01 13.84
CA LYS A 158 -24.68 -21.42 14.14
C LYS A 158 -25.24 -22.34 13.07
N PRO A 159 -24.67 -23.56 12.93
CA PRO A 159 -25.28 -24.58 12.10
C PRO A 159 -26.75 -24.86 12.54
N GLY A 160 -27.65 -24.87 11.58
CA GLY A 160 -29.09 -24.98 11.80
C GLY A 160 -29.86 -23.65 11.73
N ASP A 161 -29.17 -22.51 11.80
CA ASP A 161 -29.80 -21.20 11.59
C ASP A 161 -30.22 -21.03 10.13
N THR A 162 -31.20 -20.15 9.88
CA THR A 162 -31.64 -19.80 8.52
C THR A 162 -31.17 -18.40 8.15
N LEU A 163 -30.59 -18.27 6.97
CA LEU A 163 -30.15 -16.98 6.42
C LEU A 163 -31.10 -16.54 5.30
N THR A 164 -31.37 -15.27 5.23
CA THR A 164 -31.96 -14.64 4.04
C THR A 164 -30.85 -14.32 3.06
N VAL A 165 -30.87 -14.89 1.87
CA VAL A 165 -29.89 -14.64 0.83
C VAL A 165 -30.56 -14.05 -0.39
N ILE A 166 -29.97 -12.98 -0.94
CA ILE A 166 -30.39 -12.37 -2.19
C ILE A 166 -29.34 -12.69 -3.25
N THR A 167 -29.75 -13.44 -4.25
CA THR A 167 -28.97 -13.85 -5.40
C THR A 167 -29.45 -13.12 -6.67
N PRO A 168 -28.82 -13.26 -7.84
CA PRO A 168 -29.35 -12.76 -9.10
C PRO A 168 -30.75 -13.32 -9.47
N LYS A 169 -31.13 -14.48 -8.91
CA LYS A 169 -32.47 -15.10 -9.12
C LYS A 169 -33.54 -14.60 -8.15
N GLY A 170 -33.14 -13.87 -7.11
CA GLY A 170 -34.08 -13.31 -6.13
C GLY A 170 -33.72 -13.61 -4.68
N ARG A 171 -34.71 -13.41 -3.81
CA ARG A 171 -34.58 -13.63 -2.36
C ARG A 171 -34.96 -15.05 -2.02
N SER A 172 -34.14 -15.72 -1.25
CA SER A 172 -34.40 -17.06 -0.71
C SER A 172 -34.02 -17.14 0.76
N GLU A 173 -34.61 -18.10 1.46
CA GLU A 173 -34.23 -18.49 2.82
C GLU A 173 -33.50 -19.82 2.75
N VAL A 174 -32.28 -19.88 3.26
CA VAL A 174 -31.42 -21.07 3.17
C VAL A 174 -30.88 -21.45 4.54
N PRO A 175 -30.96 -22.72 4.94
CA PRO A 175 -30.39 -23.19 6.20
C PRO A 175 -28.86 -23.29 6.11
N VAL A 176 -28.20 -22.93 7.21
CA VAL A 176 -26.75 -23.08 7.40
C VAL A 176 -26.47 -24.53 7.82
N SER A 177 -25.72 -25.26 7.01
CA SER A 177 -25.29 -26.64 7.31
C SER A 177 -24.03 -26.69 8.16
N GLY A 178 -23.15 -25.70 8.01
CA GLY A 178 -21.87 -25.68 8.70
C GLY A 178 -21.16 -24.34 8.63
N ILE A 179 -20.08 -24.28 9.39
CA ILE A 179 -19.16 -23.15 9.44
C ILE A 179 -17.79 -23.64 8.97
N TYR A 180 -17.15 -22.88 8.08
CA TYR A 180 -15.85 -23.24 7.54
C TYR A 180 -14.83 -22.12 7.72
N HIS A 181 -13.58 -22.52 7.91
CA HIS A 181 -12.45 -21.61 7.88
C HIS A 181 -11.97 -21.39 6.44
N TYR A 182 -11.79 -20.11 6.07
CA TYR A 182 -11.30 -19.72 4.75
C TYR A 182 -10.06 -18.82 4.91
N PRO A 183 -8.83 -19.40 4.82
CA PRO A 183 -7.58 -18.68 5.08
C PRO A 183 -7.33 -17.49 4.17
N THR A 184 -7.90 -17.53 2.97
CA THR A 184 -7.73 -16.49 1.94
C THR A 184 -8.82 -15.44 1.94
N SER A 185 -9.75 -15.47 2.92
CA SER A 185 -10.78 -14.43 3.05
C SER A 185 -10.13 -13.04 3.14
N THR A 186 -10.24 -12.28 2.06
CA THR A 186 -9.66 -10.95 1.95
C THR A 186 -10.57 -9.91 2.60
N GLY A 187 -10.01 -9.09 3.48
CA GLY A 187 -10.68 -7.88 3.98
C GLY A 187 -11.97 -8.09 4.76
N GLY A 188 -12.20 -9.31 5.29
CA GLY A 188 -13.41 -9.63 6.05
C GLY A 188 -14.66 -9.75 5.19
N SER A 189 -14.54 -10.23 3.95
CA SER A 189 -15.68 -10.61 3.12
C SER A 189 -16.48 -11.72 3.77
N SER A 190 -17.81 -11.64 3.67
CA SER A 190 -18.69 -12.74 4.03
C SER A 190 -18.77 -13.69 2.85
N SER A 191 -18.52 -14.96 3.05
CA SER A 191 -18.60 -15.96 1.98
C SER A 191 -19.51 -17.12 2.34
N LEU A 192 -20.29 -17.54 1.34
CA LEU A 192 -21.16 -18.70 1.43
C LEU A 192 -20.69 -19.80 0.46
N LEU A 193 -20.57 -21.03 0.96
CA LEU A 193 -20.39 -22.20 0.10
C LEU A 193 -21.75 -22.75 -0.30
N TYR A 194 -21.94 -22.95 -1.59
CA TYR A 194 -23.09 -23.62 -2.19
C TYR A 194 -22.65 -24.93 -2.81
N PRO A 195 -23.47 -26.00 -2.77
CA PRO A 195 -23.27 -27.12 -3.68
C PRO A 195 -23.23 -26.63 -5.12
N GLU A 196 -22.35 -27.19 -5.95
CA GLU A 196 -22.12 -26.70 -7.31
C GLU A 196 -23.40 -26.60 -8.15
N SER A 197 -24.29 -27.56 -8.05
CA SER A 197 -25.57 -27.54 -8.78
C SER A 197 -26.44 -26.34 -8.39
N ASP A 198 -26.48 -26.02 -7.09
CA ASP A 198 -27.21 -24.87 -6.59
C ASP A 198 -26.51 -23.55 -6.95
N PHE A 199 -25.18 -23.55 -6.92
CA PHE A 199 -24.37 -22.40 -7.35
C PHE A 199 -24.63 -22.06 -8.82
N VAL A 200 -24.57 -23.05 -9.72
CA VAL A 200 -24.85 -22.84 -11.16
C VAL A 200 -26.27 -22.35 -11.36
N ARG A 201 -27.23 -22.91 -10.66
CA ARG A 201 -28.65 -22.50 -10.74
C ARG A 201 -28.86 -21.06 -10.28
N GLU A 202 -28.23 -20.63 -9.18
CA GLU A 202 -28.49 -19.34 -8.55
C GLU A 202 -27.66 -18.19 -9.16
N PHE A 203 -26.43 -18.45 -9.64
CA PHE A 203 -25.48 -17.42 -10.06
C PHE A 203 -25.19 -17.39 -11.56
N THR A 204 -25.79 -18.31 -12.33
CA THR A 204 -25.67 -18.34 -13.78
C THR A 204 -27.03 -18.44 -14.45
N ASP A 205 -27.06 -18.58 -15.77
CA ASP A 205 -28.30 -18.91 -16.53
C ASP A 205 -28.74 -20.36 -16.33
N GLY A 206 -27.97 -21.17 -15.61
CA GLY A 206 -28.21 -22.59 -15.37
C GLY A 206 -27.56 -23.51 -16.40
N THR A 207 -27.00 -22.95 -17.48
CA THR A 207 -26.41 -23.70 -18.59
C THR A 207 -24.97 -23.33 -18.88
N HIS A 208 -24.54 -22.12 -18.52
CA HIS A 208 -23.17 -21.63 -18.77
C HIS A 208 -22.49 -21.22 -17.49
N VAL A 209 -21.14 -21.33 -17.47
CA VAL A 209 -20.27 -20.87 -16.39
C VAL A 209 -19.16 -19.97 -16.95
N SER A 210 -18.55 -19.16 -16.12
CA SER A 210 -17.54 -18.21 -16.59
C SER A 210 -16.12 -18.77 -16.53
N SER A 211 -15.89 -19.79 -15.70
CA SER A 211 -14.58 -20.42 -15.56
C SER A 211 -14.72 -21.87 -15.13
N VAL A 212 -13.82 -22.69 -15.64
CA VAL A 212 -13.68 -24.11 -15.28
C VAL A 212 -12.24 -24.36 -14.87
N SER A 213 -12.03 -24.82 -13.64
CA SER A 213 -10.72 -25.21 -13.11
C SER A 213 -10.61 -26.72 -13.09
N ILE A 214 -9.51 -27.24 -13.61
CA ILE A 214 -9.29 -28.65 -13.85
C ILE A 214 -8.02 -29.12 -13.14
N GLU A 215 -8.13 -30.14 -12.32
CA GLU A 215 -7.04 -30.88 -11.70
C GLU A 215 -6.79 -32.15 -12.50
N LEU A 216 -5.54 -32.40 -12.88
CA LEU A 216 -5.14 -33.62 -13.58
C LEU A 216 -4.62 -34.64 -12.56
N LYS A 217 -4.67 -35.92 -12.92
CA LYS A 217 -4.03 -37.00 -12.13
C LYS A 217 -2.53 -37.00 -12.22
N ASP A 218 -2.00 -36.45 -13.32
CA ASP A 218 -0.57 -36.30 -13.58
C ASP A 218 -0.29 -34.83 -13.81
N HIS A 219 0.42 -34.23 -12.86
CA HIS A 219 0.79 -32.80 -12.83
C HIS A 219 2.08 -32.48 -13.62
N ASP A 220 2.56 -33.43 -14.46
CA ASP A 220 3.74 -33.20 -15.28
C ASP A 220 3.46 -32.13 -16.36
N GLU A 221 4.43 -31.26 -16.61
CA GLU A 221 4.31 -30.14 -17.53
C GLU A 221 3.94 -30.61 -18.96
N ALA A 222 4.45 -31.76 -19.38
CA ALA A 222 4.13 -32.34 -20.69
C ALA A 222 2.68 -32.85 -20.75
N ALA A 223 2.20 -33.47 -19.67
CA ALA A 223 0.81 -33.95 -19.56
C ALA A 223 -0.16 -32.77 -19.54
N THR A 224 0.13 -31.73 -18.72
CA THR A 224 -0.66 -30.49 -18.64
C THR A 224 -0.74 -29.80 -19.99
N LYS A 225 0.40 -29.66 -20.71
CA LYS A 225 0.43 -29.06 -22.04
C LYS A 225 -0.40 -29.86 -23.07
N ALA A 226 -0.25 -31.19 -23.10
CA ALA A 226 -1.01 -32.02 -24.02
C ALA A 226 -2.52 -31.92 -23.74
N PHE A 227 -2.91 -31.97 -22.48
CA PHE A 227 -4.32 -31.82 -22.07
C PHE A 227 -4.87 -30.43 -22.43
N ARG A 228 -4.11 -29.36 -22.15
CA ARG A 228 -4.49 -28.00 -22.51
C ARG A 228 -4.72 -27.84 -24.02
N ASP A 229 -3.82 -28.42 -24.85
CA ASP A 229 -3.91 -28.33 -26.31
C ASP A 229 -5.15 -29.10 -26.83
N ASP A 230 -5.56 -30.22 -26.17
CA ASP A 230 -6.80 -30.93 -26.45
C ASP A 230 -8.03 -30.11 -26.05
N VAL A 231 -8.02 -29.51 -24.84
CA VAL A 231 -9.11 -28.65 -24.34
C VAL A 231 -9.30 -27.41 -25.21
N ALA A 232 -8.21 -26.85 -25.74
CA ALA A 232 -8.28 -25.72 -26.66
C ALA A 232 -9.01 -26.04 -27.98
N GLN A 233 -9.01 -27.31 -28.40
CA GLN A 233 -9.80 -27.75 -29.55
C GLN A 233 -11.30 -27.94 -29.20
N MET A 234 -11.58 -28.24 -27.93
CA MET A 234 -13.00 -28.41 -27.48
C MET A 234 -13.66 -27.05 -27.25
N PHE A 235 -12.88 -26.03 -26.83
CA PHE A 235 -13.37 -24.69 -26.50
C PHE A 235 -12.61 -23.63 -27.32
N PRO A 236 -12.84 -23.53 -28.65
CA PRO A 236 -12.06 -22.64 -29.53
C PRO A 236 -12.31 -21.15 -29.28
N ASP A 237 -13.45 -20.80 -28.67
CA ASP A 237 -13.85 -19.41 -28.40
C ASP A 237 -13.50 -18.96 -26.97
N GLU A 238 -12.82 -19.85 -26.20
CA GLU A 238 -12.52 -19.61 -24.80
C GLU A 238 -11.01 -19.50 -24.58
N LYS A 239 -10.61 -18.80 -23.53
CA LYS A 239 -9.21 -18.68 -23.14
C LYS A 239 -8.80 -19.85 -22.25
N ILE A 240 -7.89 -20.67 -22.73
CA ILE A 240 -7.31 -21.78 -21.97
C ILE A 240 -5.91 -21.39 -21.52
N ALA A 241 -5.64 -21.55 -20.23
CA ALA A 241 -4.36 -21.22 -19.63
C ALA A 241 -3.90 -22.32 -18.66
N ASP A 242 -2.59 -22.49 -18.57
CA ASP A 242 -2.02 -23.22 -17.45
C ASP A 242 -2.25 -22.44 -16.16
N ALA A 243 -2.77 -23.08 -15.13
CA ALA A 243 -3.09 -22.43 -13.86
C ALA A 243 -1.86 -21.75 -13.25
N LYS A 244 -0.70 -22.39 -13.37
CA LYS A 244 0.58 -21.82 -12.93
C LYS A 244 0.92 -20.50 -13.63
N VAL A 245 0.74 -20.41 -14.94
CA VAL A 245 0.97 -19.17 -15.71
C VAL A 245 0.00 -18.08 -15.30
N LEU A 246 -1.26 -18.45 -15.08
CA LEU A 246 -2.28 -17.50 -14.61
C LEU A 246 -1.97 -16.99 -13.20
N ALA A 247 -1.57 -17.86 -12.29
CA ALA A 247 -1.15 -17.49 -10.94
C ALA A 247 0.07 -16.54 -10.95
N GLU A 248 1.06 -16.82 -11.81
CA GLU A 248 2.22 -15.93 -12.00
C GLU A 248 1.81 -14.55 -12.53
N GLN A 249 0.91 -14.49 -13.52
CA GLN A 249 0.40 -13.22 -14.08
C GLN A 249 -0.36 -12.40 -13.04
N LEU A 250 -1.22 -13.03 -12.23
CA LEU A 250 -1.93 -12.38 -11.14
C LEU A 250 -0.96 -11.87 -10.07
N THR A 251 -0.01 -12.71 -9.66
CA THR A 251 1.03 -12.35 -8.71
C THR A 251 1.86 -11.15 -9.20
N ASP A 252 2.25 -11.15 -10.48
CA ASP A 252 2.98 -10.03 -11.09
C ASP A 252 2.15 -8.75 -11.14
N THR A 253 0.86 -8.86 -11.40
CA THR A 253 -0.07 -7.72 -11.40
C THR A 253 -0.18 -7.12 -9.99
N ILE A 254 -0.34 -7.98 -8.98
CA ILE A 254 -0.36 -7.57 -7.57
C ILE A 254 0.98 -6.93 -7.17
N LYS A 255 2.12 -7.53 -7.54
CA LYS A 255 3.45 -6.96 -7.30
C LYS A 255 3.62 -5.58 -7.93
N LYS A 256 3.14 -5.37 -9.15
CA LYS A 256 3.15 -4.06 -9.82
C LYS A 256 2.28 -3.04 -9.08
N ALA A 257 1.10 -3.42 -8.65
CA ALA A 257 0.22 -2.55 -7.87
C ALA A 257 0.84 -2.18 -6.51
N LEU A 258 1.45 -3.16 -5.81
CA LEU A 258 2.14 -2.92 -4.54
C LEU A 258 3.47 -2.17 -4.70
N SER A 259 4.06 -2.14 -5.90
CA SER A 259 5.34 -1.45 -6.14
C SER A 259 5.26 0.04 -5.84
N PHE A 260 4.12 0.68 -6.09
CA PHE A 260 3.89 2.08 -5.73
C PHE A 260 4.05 2.30 -4.22
N VAL A 261 3.42 1.45 -3.41
CA VAL A 261 3.51 1.52 -1.94
C VAL A 261 4.97 1.34 -1.50
N ASN A 262 5.67 0.39 -2.13
CA ASN A 262 7.07 0.11 -1.83
C ASN A 262 7.97 1.31 -2.14
N TYR A 263 7.87 1.92 -3.33
CA TYR A 263 8.64 3.13 -3.69
C TYR A 263 8.35 4.29 -2.75
N PHE A 264 7.09 4.46 -2.37
CA PHE A 264 6.66 5.47 -1.43
C PHE A 264 7.31 5.27 -0.05
N LEU A 265 7.24 4.06 0.51
CA LEU A 265 7.86 3.72 1.78
C LEU A 265 9.40 3.89 1.74
N TRP A 266 10.05 3.51 0.64
CA TRP A 266 11.48 3.72 0.45
C TRP A 266 11.87 5.20 0.38
N ALA A 267 11.04 6.05 -0.22
CA ALA A 267 11.27 7.50 -0.22
C ALA A 267 11.24 8.06 1.21
N PHE A 268 10.26 7.65 2.03
CA PHE A 268 10.20 8.05 3.44
C PHE A 268 11.35 7.46 4.26
N ALA A 269 11.76 6.22 4.00
CA ALA A 269 12.94 5.62 4.60
C ALA A 269 14.21 6.44 4.29
N GLY A 270 14.35 6.90 3.05
CA GLY A 270 15.42 7.80 2.63
C GLY A 270 15.43 9.12 3.43
N ILE A 271 14.27 9.74 3.59
CA ILE A 271 14.13 10.96 4.40
C ILE A 271 14.50 10.67 5.87
N ALA A 272 13.98 9.58 6.44
CA ALA A 272 14.31 9.18 7.81
C ALA A 272 15.81 8.92 8.00
N LEU A 273 16.49 8.31 7.01
CA LEU A 273 17.95 8.15 7.02
C LEU A 273 18.70 9.49 6.98
N ILE A 274 18.24 10.45 6.20
CA ILE A 274 18.83 11.80 6.14
C ILE A 274 18.70 12.49 7.50
N VAL A 275 17.50 12.43 8.10
CA VAL A 275 17.25 12.95 9.45
C VAL A 275 18.16 12.27 10.47
N GLY A 276 18.23 10.95 10.45
CA GLY A 276 19.10 10.15 11.30
C GLY A 276 20.57 10.51 11.13
N THR A 277 21.06 10.56 9.87
CA THR A 277 22.42 10.99 9.54
C THR A 277 22.77 12.30 10.21
N PHE A 278 21.86 13.26 10.12
CA PHE A 278 22.07 14.59 10.67
C PHE A 278 22.14 14.59 12.21
N ILE A 279 21.20 13.92 12.87
CA ILE A 279 21.17 13.82 14.34
C ILE A 279 22.42 13.08 14.84
N ILE A 280 22.77 11.97 14.20
CA ILE A 280 23.96 11.18 14.54
C ILE A 280 25.24 12.03 14.36
N SER A 281 25.39 12.70 13.21
CA SER A 281 26.57 13.55 12.93
C SER A 281 26.71 14.67 13.96
N ASN A 282 25.61 15.33 14.31
CA ASN A 282 25.59 16.40 15.31
C ASN A 282 25.96 15.87 16.71
N THR A 283 25.46 14.71 17.08
CA THR A 283 25.76 14.09 18.37
C THR A 283 27.21 13.65 18.46
N PHE A 284 27.77 13.02 17.41
CA PHE A 284 29.18 12.66 17.36
C PHE A 284 30.08 13.91 17.37
N ALA A 285 29.71 14.97 16.67
CA ALA A 285 30.46 16.25 16.72
C ALA A 285 30.49 16.83 18.14
N MET A 286 29.38 16.74 18.87
CA MET A 286 29.33 17.19 20.27
C MET A 286 30.18 16.30 21.19
N ILE A 287 30.13 14.97 21.03
CA ILE A 287 30.94 14.02 21.81
C ILE A 287 32.44 14.30 21.59
N VAL A 288 32.83 14.42 20.32
CA VAL A 288 34.22 14.74 19.94
C VAL A 288 34.68 16.07 20.55
N ALA A 289 33.85 17.12 20.46
CA ALA A 289 34.18 18.44 21.01
C ALA A 289 34.42 18.42 22.52
N GLN A 290 33.67 17.63 23.26
CA GLN A 290 33.83 17.48 24.71
C GLN A 290 35.07 16.68 25.10
N ARG A 291 35.46 15.70 24.26
CA ARG A 291 36.66 14.87 24.45
C ARG A 291 37.93 15.45 23.83
N ASN A 292 37.88 16.69 23.31
CA ASN A 292 39.04 17.32 22.66
C ASN A 292 40.28 17.41 23.55
N ARG A 293 40.12 17.67 24.88
CA ARG A 293 41.23 17.67 25.83
C ARG A 293 41.82 16.28 26.01
N GLU A 294 40.99 15.25 26.13
CA GLU A 294 41.44 13.84 26.24
C GLU A 294 42.21 13.43 24.97
N PHE A 295 41.68 13.75 23.79
CA PHE A 295 42.38 13.47 22.52
C PHE A 295 43.69 14.24 22.38
N ALA A 296 43.75 15.48 22.88
CA ALA A 296 44.96 16.27 22.90
C ALA A 296 46.03 15.64 23.82
N LEU A 297 45.65 15.19 25.02
CA LEU A 297 46.54 14.48 25.94
C LEU A 297 47.03 13.15 25.34
N LEU A 298 46.15 12.35 24.78
CA LEU A 298 46.51 11.11 24.11
C LEU A 298 47.50 11.33 22.96
N ARG A 299 47.36 12.43 22.23
CA ARG A 299 48.31 12.82 21.19
C ARG A 299 49.64 13.30 21.73
N ALA A 300 49.64 13.96 22.88
CA ALA A 300 50.89 14.41 23.55
C ALA A 300 51.77 13.23 24.01
N ILE A 301 51.14 12.12 24.39
CA ILE A 301 51.81 10.86 24.76
C ILE A 301 52.12 9.94 23.57
N GLY A 302 51.87 10.38 22.30
CA GLY A 302 52.34 9.72 21.09
C GLY A 302 51.26 8.93 20.29
N ILE A 303 49.99 8.98 20.66
CA ILE A 303 48.93 8.30 19.90
C ILE A 303 48.72 8.98 18.54
N SER A 304 48.70 8.20 17.45
CA SER A 304 48.57 8.70 16.08
C SER A 304 47.15 9.20 15.74
N ARG A 305 47.06 10.15 14.78
CA ARG A 305 45.77 10.65 14.26
C ARG A 305 44.85 9.52 13.78
N LYS A 306 45.42 8.53 13.08
CA LYS A 306 44.66 7.38 12.54
C LYS A 306 44.08 6.53 13.66
N GLN A 307 44.77 6.35 14.78
CA GLN A 307 44.28 5.57 15.91
C GLN A 307 43.08 6.24 16.59
N ILE A 308 43.11 7.57 16.79
CA ILE A 308 41.95 8.31 17.33
C ILE A 308 40.77 8.24 16.38
N THR A 309 40.98 8.50 15.08
CA THR A 309 39.90 8.41 14.09
C THR A 309 39.29 7.02 14.06
N ARG A 310 40.11 5.95 14.04
CA ARG A 310 39.61 4.56 14.07
C ARG A 310 38.85 4.21 15.35
N SER A 311 39.24 4.79 16.48
CA SER A 311 38.52 4.59 17.75
C SER A 311 37.12 5.16 17.70
N VAL A 312 36.94 6.38 17.18
CA VAL A 312 35.64 7.02 17.04
C VAL A 312 34.78 6.31 15.98
N VAL A 313 35.38 5.85 14.88
CA VAL A 313 34.68 5.04 13.86
C VAL A 313 34.24 3.70 14.44
N PHE A 314 35.06 3.05 15.27
CA PHE A 314 34.69 1.81 15.95
C PHE A 314 33.49 2.03 16.90
N GLU A 315 33.48 3.14 17.66
CA GLU A 315 32.31 3.54 18.47
C GLU A 315 31.05 3.67 17.59
N ALA A 316 31.17 4.28 16.42
CA ALA A 316 30.07 4.43 15.47
C ALA A 316 29.56 3.07 14.92
N VAL A 317 30.46 2.14 14.61
CA VAL A 317 30.08 0.77 14.18
C VAL A 317 29.31 0.05 15.29
N VAL A 318 29.79 0.10 16.53
CA VAL A 318 29.11 -0.55 17.66
C VAL A 318 27.72 0.05 17.86
N VAL A 319 27.59 1.37 17.91
CA VAL A 319 26.30 2.06 18.06
C VAL A 319 25.39 1.76 16.88
N GLY A 320 25.92 1.74 15.65
CA GLY A 320 25.18 1.42 14.44
C GLY A 320 24.62 0.00 14.46
N LEU A 321 25.44 -0.99 14.81
CA LEU A 321 25.01 -2.39 14.89
C LEU A 321 23.93 -2.60 15.97
N PHE A 322 24.20 -2.16 17.21
CA PHE A 322 23.24 -2.31 18.30
C PHE A 322 21.95 -1.52 18.04
N GLY A 323 22.06 -0.30 17.51
CA GLY A 323 20.91 0.50 17.15
C GLY A 323 20.07 -0.13 16.04
N SER A 324 20.72 -0.71 15.03
CA SER A 324 20.02 -1.39 13.94
C SER A 324 19.32 -2.67 14.41
N LEU A 325 19.94 -3.46 15.30
CA LEU A 325 19.31 -4.64 15.87
C LEU A 325 18.07 -4.28 16.69
N LEU A 326 18.17 -3.27 17.56
CA LEU A 326 17.03 -2.77 18.32
C LEU A 326 15.97 -2.17 17.40
N GLY A 327 16.37 -1.50 16.33
CA GLY A 327 15.48 -0.95 15.33
C GLY A 327 14.71 -2.03 14.58
N ILE A 328 15.35 -3.14 14.21
CA ILE A 328 14.67 -4.29 13.59
C ILE A 328 13.59 -4.84 14.53
N VAL A 329 13.92 -5.06 15.81
CA VAL A 329 12.96 -5.53 16.81
C VAL A 329 11.79 -4.53 16.99
N ALA A 330 12.10 -3.24 17.05
CA ALA A 330 11.08 -2.19 17.14
C ALA A 330 10.20 -2.14 15.88
N GLY A 331 10.79 -2.29 14.69
CA GLY A 331 10.08 -2.38 13.41
C GLY A 331 9.13 -3.57 13.35
N MET A 332 9.59 -4.76 13.78
CA MET A 332 8.74 -5.94 13.92
C MET A 332 7.55 -5.71 14.87
N GLY A 333 7.83 -5.10 16.04
CA GLY A 333 6.78 -4.76 17.01
C GLY A 333 5.76 -3.79 16.44
N LEU A 334 6.21 -2.83 15.62
CA LEU A 334 5.35 -1.84 14.97
C LEU A 334 4.44 -2.48 13.90
N VAL A 335 4.98 -3.39 13.09
CA VAL A 335 4.18 -4.14 12.10
C VAL A 335 3.15 -5.02 12.81
N LYS A 336 3.55 -5.77 13.84
CA LYS A 336 2.62 -6.57 14.64
C LYS A 336 1.50 -5.73 15.29
N ALA A 337 1.84 -4.57 15.82
CA ALA A 337 0.84 -3.67 16.40
C ALA A 337 -0.12 -3.11 15.33
N LEU A 338 0.40 -2.82 14.13
CA LEU A 338 -0.42 -2.33 13.02
C LEU A 338 -1.36 -3.42 12.49
N THR A 339 -0.87 -4.64 12.26
CA THR A 339 -1.71 -5.77 11.82
C THR A 339 -2.77 -6.11 12.85
N ALA A 340 -2.42 -6.19 14.14
CA ALA A 340 -3.38 -6.41 15.22
C ALA A 340 -4.45 -5.29 15.32
N LEU A 341 -4.07 -4.05 15.05
CA LEU A 341 -5.03 -2.93 15.00
C LEU A 341 -5.96 -3.05 13.79
N MET A 342 -5.44 -3.48 12.63
CA MET A 342 -6.25 -3.72 11.43
C MET A 342 -7.24 -4.87 11.66
N GLU A 343 -6.80 -5.98 12.25
CA GLU A 343 -7.67 -7.09 12.65
C GLU A 343 -8.76 -6.64 13.63
N ALA A 344 -8.40 -5.87 14.67
CA ALA A 344 -9.36 -5.34 15.66
C ALA A 344 -10.39 -4.37 15.04
N LYS A 345 -10.07 -3.76 13.89
CA LYS A 345 -10.98 -2.89 13.12
C LYS A 345 -11.67 -3.63 11.98
N SER A 346 -11.52 -4.93 11.91
CA SER A 346 -12.06 -5.77 10.84
C SER A 346 -11.59 -5.36 9.43
N LEU A 347 -10.42 -4.72 9.36
CA LEU A 347 -9.71 -4.43 8.11
C LEU A 347 -8.70 -5.56 7.82
N GLY A 348 -9.11 -6.83 8.06
CA GLY A 348 -8.23 -7.98 8.02
C GLY A 348 -7.48 -8.13 6.70
N LEU A 349 -6.17 -8.30 6.81
CA LEU A 349 -5.35 -8.86 5.73
C LEU A 349 -5.53 -10.38 5.76
N PRO A 350 -5.41 -11.07 4.62
CA PRO A 350 -5.35 -12.53 4.59
C PRO A 350 -4.31 -13.03 5.59
N ASP A 351 -4.62 -14.10 6.29
CA ASP A 351 -3.85 -14.57 7.46
C ASP A 351 -2.53 -15.25 7.03
N ALA A 352 -1.56 -14.45 6.62
CA ALA A 352 -0.25 -14.92 6.17
C ALA A 352 0.85 -14.82 7.23
N GLY A 353 0.50 -14.37 8.45
CA GLY A 353 1.49 -14.16 9.50
C GLY A 353 2.52 -13.06 9.17
N LEU A 354 3.46 -12.82 10.10
CA LEU A 354 4.55 -11.87 9.87
C LEU A 354 5.60 -12.47 8.94
N SER A 355 5.72 -11.96 7.73
CA SER A 355 6.77 -12.40 6.79
C SER A 355 8.12 -11.74 7.13
N LEU A 356 9.08 -12.56 7.55
CA LEU A 356 10.46 -12.16 7.81
C LEU A 356 11.30 -12.35 6.55
N SER A 357 11.30 -11.38 5.65
CA SER A 357 12.17 -11.44 4.49
C SER A 357 13.64 -11.18 4.88
N PRO A 358 14.63 -11.86 4.27
CA PRO A 358 16.05 -11.56 4.48
C PRO A 358 16.39 -10.09 4.22
N GLN A 359 15.71 -9.46 3.26
CA GLN A 359 15.87 -8.05 2.94
C GLN A 359 15.40 -7.15 4.10
N GLY A 360 14.31 -7.51 4.80
CA GLY A 360 13.78 -6.78 5.96
C GLY A 360 14.72 -6.80 7.17
N ILE A 361 15.72 -7.70 7.20
CA ILE A 361 16.73 -7.80 8.25
C ILE A 361 18.06 -7.19 7.78
N ILE A 362 18.54 -7.58 6.60
CA ILE A 362 19.87 -7.18 6.10
C ILE A 362 19.90 -5.70 5.72
N ALA A 363 18.87 -5.21 5.01
CA ALA A 363 18.83 -3.83 4.55
C ALA A 363 18.89 -2.80 5.70
N PRO A 364 18.06 -2.87 6.77
CA PRO A 364 18.15 -1.93 7.89
C PRO A 364 19.45 -2.09 8.69
N LEU A 365 20.00 -3.31 8.80
CA LEU A 365 21.26 -3.56 9.49
C LEU A 365 22.44 -2.88 8.76
N VAL A 366 22.51 -3.07 7.45
CA VAL A 366 23.56 -2.48 6.61
C VAL A 366 23.37 -0.96 6.51
N ALA A 367 22.16 -0.50 6.21
CA ALA A 367 21.86 0.93 6.06
C ALA A 367 22.11 1.70 7.37
N GLY A 368 21.62 1.21 8.51
CA GLY A 368 21.79 1.88 9.80
C GLY A 368 23.25 1.90 10.25
N THR A 369 23.99 0.80 10.06
CA THR A 369 25.42 0.76 10.37
C THR A 369 26.21 1.70 9.46
N LEU A 370 25.99 1.62 8.15
CA LEU A 370 26.67 2.46 7.15
C LEU A 370 26.41 3.94 7.39
N VAL A 371 25.14 4.32 7.59
CA VAL A 371 24.73 5.70 7.87
C VAL A 371 25.39 6.21 9.14
N THR A 372 25.44 5.39 10.20
CA THR A 372 26.08 5.78 11.46
C THR A 372 27.59 6.02 11.27
N VAL A 373 28.27 5.15 10.53
CA VAL A 373 29.69 5.29 10.23
C VAL A 373 29.98 6.52 9.36
N VAL A 374 29.20 6.72 8.29
CA VAL A 374 29.33 7.88 7.38
C VAL A 374 29.07 9.17 8.15
N SER A 375 28.04 9.21 8.99
CA SER A 375 27.70 10.38 9.82
C SER A 375 28.80 10.73 10.82
N ALA A 376 29.45 9.72 11.40
CA ALA A 376 30.53 9.89 12.34
C ALA A 376 31.89 10.20 11.69
N TRP A 377 32.02 10.01 10.37
CA TRP A 377 33.30 10.14 9.67
C TRP A 377 33.93 11.55 9.77
N ALA A 378 33.14 12.60 9.53
CA ALA A 378 33.62 13.98 9.60
C ALA A 378 34.00 14.36 11.04
N PRO A 379 33.19 14.10 12.08
CA PRO A 379 33.59 14.27 13.48
C PRO A 379 34.84 13.46 13.87
N ALA A 380 34.93 12.20 13.43
CA ALA A 380 36.09 11.35 13.71
C ALA A 380 37.41 11.90 13.12
N ARG A 381 37.34 12.43 11.89
CA ARG A 381 38.50 13.13 11.29
C ARG A 381 38.85 14.39 12.04
N ALA A 382 37.88 15.14 12.51
CA ALA A 382 38.11 16.34 13.32
C ALA A 382 38.80 15.99 14.63
N ALA A 383 38.37 14.91 15.32
CA ALA A 383 39.02 14.38 16.52
C ALA A 383 40.50 14.05 16.30
N GLY A 384 40.82 13.39 15.19
CA GLY A 384 42.20 13.05 14.82
C GLY A 384 43.10 14.28 14.50
N ARG A 385 42.53 15.44 14.18
CA ARG A 385 43.26 16.67 13.81
C ARG A 385 43.47 17.63 14.97
N VAL A 386 43.05 17.31 16.17
CA VAL A 386 43.22 18.15 17.35
C VAL A 386 44.71 18.38 17.63
N HIS A 387 45.15 19.66 17.70
CA HIS A 387 46.51 20.02 18.05
C HIS A 387 46.64 20.18 19.57
N PRO A 388 47.62 19.51 20.23
CA PRO A 388 47.79 19.58 21.70
C PRO A 388 47.85 21.00 22.26
N VAL A 389 48.59 21.87 21.58
CA VAL A 389 48.80 23.28 22.01
C VAL A 389 47.53 24.13 21.84
N ARG A 390 46.74 23.91 20.78
CA ARG A 390 45.51 24.70 20.55
C ARG A 390 44.35 24.25 21.46
N ALA A 391 44.33 23.00 21.89
CA ALA A 391 43.30 22.51 22.79
C ALA A 391 43.35 23.10 24.21
N MET A 392 44.49 23.71 24.57
CA MET A 392 44.68 24.40 25.85
C MET A 392 44.32 25.89 25.78
N ARG A 393 44.10 26.47 24.59
CA ARG A 393 43.64 27.86 24.41
C ARG A 393 42.13 27.89 24.15
N SER A 394 41.46 28.93 24.64
CA SER A 394 40.00 29.14 24.57
C SER A 394 39.44 29.10 23.16
N GLN A 395 38.20 28.59 23.02
CA GLN A 395 37.45 28.40 21.77
C GLN A 395 37.42 29.65 20.87
N GLU A 396 37.87 29.52 19.63
CA GLU A 396 37.63 30.49 18.57
C GLU A 396 36.14 30.60 18.25
N GLN A 397 35.60 31.81 18.34
CA GLN A 397 34.23 32.13 17.89
C GLN A 397 34.15 31.97 16.37
N THR A 398 33.14 31.25 15.88
CA THR A 398 32.88 31.07 14.45
C THR A 398 32.48 32.42 13.83
N SER A 399 33.30 33.02 12.95
CA SER A 399 32.95 34.27 12.30
C SER A 399 31.79 34.09 11.32
N VAL A 400 30.85 35.05 11.29
CA VAL A 400 29.68 35.05 10.36
C VAL A 400 30.16 35.00 8.90
N ARG A 401 31.30 35.58 8.59
CA ARG A 401 31.91 35.59 7.25
C ARG A 401 32.23 34.19 6.70
N SER A 402 32.46 33.20 7.58
CA SER A 402 32.70 31.80 7.18
C SER A 402 31.43 31.04 6.83
N LEU A 403 30.23 31.59 7.10
CA LEU A 403 28.95 30.98 6.80
C LEU A 403 28.41 31.40 5.42
N LEU A 404 28.85 32.54 4.88
CA LEU A 404 28.30 33.14 3.66
C LEU A 404 28.36 32.21 2.43
N PRO A 405 29.53 31.65 2.03
CA PRO A 405 29.59 30.83 0.80
C PRO A 405 28.71 29.58 0.88
N ARG A 406 28.66 28.97 2.05
CA ARG A 406 27.79 27.80 2.31
C ARG A 406 26.32 28.18 2.20
N SER A 407 25.92 29.34 2.70
CA SER A 407 24.53 29.80 2.68
C SER A 407 24.10 30.25 1.29
N ILE A 408 24.99 30.75 0.45
CA ILE A 408 24.71 31.08 -0.95
C ILE A 408 24.38 29.79 -1.72
N ILE A 409 25.22 28.76 -1.59
CA ILE A 409 24.99 27.46 -2.20
C ILE A 409 23.63 26.88 -1.71
N GLY A 410 23.36 26.98 -0.40
CA GLY A 410 22.09 26.56 0.18
C GLY A 410 20.90 27.32 -0.40
N GLY A 411 21.00 28.63 -0.58
CA GLY A 411 19.97 29.45 -1.20
C GLY A 411 19.68 29.04 -2.65
N VAL A 412 20.73 28.82 -3.44
CA VAL A 412 20.60 28.35 -4.83
C VAL A 412 19.91 26.99 -4.90
N LEU A 413 20.26 26.06 -4.01
CA LEU A 413 19.62 24.74 -3.96
C LEU A 413 18.15 24.82 -3.55
N VAL A 414 17.79 25.69 -2.60
CA VAL A 414 16.38 25.86 -2.18
C VAL A 414 15.56 26.47 -3.30
N VAL A 415 16.03 27.57 -3.89
CA VAL A 415 15.31 28.26 -4.96
C VAL A 415 15.25 27.38 -6.23
N GLY A 416 16.38 26.79 -6.62
CA GLY A 416 16.44 25.89 -7.78
C GLY A 416 15.55 24.67 -7.62
N GLY A 417 15.55 24.05 -6.42
CA GLY A 417 14.67 22.94 -6.10
C GLY A 417 13.19 23.33 -6.11
N ALA A 418 12.84 24.49 -5.55
CA ALA A 418 11.46 24.98 -5.57
C ALA A 418 10.98 25.24 -7.01
N VAL A 419 11.79 25.90 -7.83
CA VAL A 419 11.48 26.16 -9.25
C VAL A 419 11.34 24.83 -10.01
N ALA A 420 12.28 23.90 -9.84
CA ALA A 420 12.21 22.58 -10.48
C ALA A 420 10.96 21.78 -10.08
N SER A 421 10.55 21.85 -8.78
CA SER A 421 9.32 21.21 -8.32
C SER A 421 8.07 21.78 -8.98
N VAL A 422 7.99 23.12 -9.07
CA VAL A 422 6.87 23.82 -9.71
C VAL A 422 6.83 23.50 -11.21
N MET A 423 7.98 23.58 -11.90
CA MET A 423 8.04 23.24 -13.34
C MET A 423 7.65 21.80 -13.61
N ALA A 424 8.09 20.85 -12.79
CA ALA A 424 7.71 19.45 -12.93
C ALA A 424 6.22 19.22 -12.66
N ALA A 425 5.61 19.97 -11.72
CA ALA A 425 4.18 19.86 -11.42
C ALA A 425 3.28 20.31 -12.60
N TYR A 426 3.69 21.33 -13.34
CA TYR A 426 2.94 21.88 -14.48
C TYR A 426 3.40 21.36 -15.86
N SER A 427 4.37 20.44 -15.91
CA SER A 427 4.83 19.87 -17.18
C SER A 427 3.93 18.72 -17.63
N ASP A 428 3.70 18.57 -18.93
CA ASP A 428 2.95 17.47 -19.55
C ASP A 428 3.82 16.22 -19.83
N GLY A 429 4.99 16.10 -19.17
CA GLY A 429 5.91 14.99 -19.34
C GLY A 429 5.47 13.69 -18.68
N GLU A 430 6.19 12.60 -18.99
CA GLU A 430 5.94 11.29 -18.37
C GLU A 430 5.91 11.36 -16.83
N VAL A 431 4.91 10.71 -16.23
CA VAL A 431 4.69 10.67 -14.75
C VAL A 431 5.96 10.23 -13.99
N LYS A 432 6.69 9.24 -14.54
CA LYS A 432 7.92 8.73 -13.95
C LYS A 432 9.02 9.80 -13.90
N LEU A 433 9.21 10.55 -14.98
CA LEU A 433 10.23 11.62 -15.03
C LEU A 433 9.85 12.78 -14.11
N ARG A 434 8.58 13.15 -14.06
CA ARG A 434 8.05 14.18 -13.14
C ARG A 434 8.30 13.78 -11.68
N ALA A 435 7.99 12.54 -11.30
CA ALA A 435 8.21 12.04 -9.95
C ALA A 435 9.70 12.05 -9.55
N ILE A 436 10.60 11.64 -10.45
CA ILE A 436 12.05 11.68 -10.21
C ILE A 436 12.52 13.14 -10.04
N THR A 437 12.07 14.05 -10.89
CA THR A 437 12.44 15.46 -10.81
C THR A 437 11.99 16.09 -9.50
N ILE A 438 10.75 15.83 -9.07
CA ILE A 438 10.23 16.30 -7.78
C ILE A 438 11.03 15.70 -6.61
N GLY A 439 11.38 14.42 -6.67
CA GLY A 439 12.20 13.75 -5.65
C GLY A 439 13.59 14.37 -5.51
N VAL A 440 14.27 14.61 -6.64
CA VAL A 440 15.60 15.27 -6.66
C VAL A 440 15.49 16.73 -6.17
N ALA A 441 14.45 17.44 -6.58
CA ALA A 441 14.17 18.81 -6.14
C ALA A 441 13.92 18.88 -4.62
N ALA A 442 13.16 17.94 -4.06
CA ALA A 442 12.94 17.84 -2.63
C ALA A 442 14.24 17.59 -1.86
N LEU A 443 15.11 16.71 -2.34
CA LEU A 443 16.45 16.49 -1.77
C LEU A 443 17.30 17.75 -1.83
N ALA A 444 17.26 18.50 -2.94
CA ALA A 444 17.96 19.76 -3.09
C ALA A 444 17.47 20.81 -2.08
N ILE A 445 16.15 20.91 -1.85
CA ILE A 445 15.54 21.79 -0.85
C ILE A 445 16.00 21.39 0.57
N ILE A 446 15.99 20.11 0.91
CA ILE A 446 16.41 19.61 2.23
C ILE A 446 17.89 19.97 2.48
N ILE A 447 18.77 19.64 1.54
CA ILE A 447 20.20 19.92 1.64
C ILE A 447 20.44 21.43 1.65
N GLY A 448 19.76 22.19 0.81
CA GLY A 448 19.84 23.63 0.74
C GLY A 448 19.42 24.31 2.04
N THR A 449 18.30 23.87 2.63
CA THR A 449 17.82 24.34 3.93
C THR A 449 18.85 24.07 5.03
N TRP A 450 19.44 22.89 5.06
CA TRP A 450 20.53 22.58 6.00
C TRP A 450 21.73 23.50 5.86
N LEU A 451 22.09 23.89 4.65
CA LEU A 451 23.24 24.77 4.39
C LEU A 451 22.95 26.21 4.79
N ILE A 452 21.73 26.72 4.57
CA ILE A 452 21.36 28.12 4.83
C ILE A 452 20.93 28.38 6.28
N LEU A 453 20.41 27.37 6.98
CA LEU A 453 19.82 27.51 8.31
C LEU A 453 20.72 28.13 9.37
N PRO A 454 22.06 27.87 9.41
CA PRO A 454 22.98 28.56 10.35
C PRO A 454 22.99 30.08 10.19
N LEU A 455 22.87 30.60 8.97
CA LEU A 455 22.78 32.02 8.71
C LEU A 455 21.41 32.58 9.10
N LEU A 456 20.32 31.87 8.71
CA LEU A 456 18.95 32.25 9.04
C LEU A 456 18.67 32.19 10.54
N SER A 457 19.31 31.30 11.29
CA SER A 457 19.10 31.18 12.73
C SER A 457 19.50 32.46 13.50
N ILE A 458 20.42 33.25 12.99
CA ILE A 458 20.91 34.48 13.66
C ILE A 458 19.78 35.52 13.79
N PRO A 459 19.12 35.98 12.69
CA PRO A 459 18.01 36.94 12.79
C PRO A 459 16.77 36.37 13.48
N PHE A 460 16.45 35.10 13.21
CA PHE A 460 15.29 34.44 13.85
C PHE A 460 15.43 34.35 15.36
N VAL A 461 16.58 33.91 15.87
CA VAL A 461 16.83 33.85 17.32
C VAL A 461 16.89 35.26 17.91
N ALA A 462 17.35 36.25 17.15
CA ALA A 462 17.34 37.65 17.60
C ALA A 462 15.91 38.21 17.73
N GLY A 463 15.05 37.95 16.75
CA GLY A 463 13.66 38.42 16.72
C GLY A 463 12.79 37.68 17.74
N ILE A 464 12.66 36.37 17.56
CA ILE A 464 11.84 35.52 18.44
C ILE A 464 12.37 35.53 19.88
N GLY A 465 13.68 35.46 20.07
CA GLY A 465 14.29 35.50 21.39
C GLY A 465 14.09 36.83 22.12
N ARG A 466 13.90 37.94 21.38
CA ARG A 466 13.49 39.23 21.98
C ARG A 466 12.02 39.16 22.46
N VAL A 467 11.12 38.63 21.64
CA VAL A 467 9.68 38.54 21.97
C VAL A 467 9.45 37.55 23.11
N LEU A 468 9.92 36.30 22.99
CA LEU A 468 9.77 35.26 24.02
C LEU A 468 10.57 35.55 25.29
N GLY A 469 11.62 36.35 25.19
CA GLY A 469 12.44 36.77 26.33
C GLY A 469 11.83 37.90 27.17
N LEU A 470 10.79 38.60 26.68
CA LEU A 470 10.16 39.71 27.38
C LEU A 470 9.67 39.35 28.82
N PRO A 471 8.99 38.20 29.03
CA PRO A 471 8.54 37.82 30.37
C PRO A 471 9.68 37.53 31.35
N PHE A 472 10.86 37.06 30.80
CA PHE A 472 12.01 36.60 31.57
C PHE A 472 13.12 37.66 31.70
N ARG A 473 12.89 38.88 31.21
CA ARG A 473 13.78 40.05 31.34
C ARG A 473 15.25 39.69 31.07
N ARG A 474 16.13 39.81 32.11
CA ARG A 474 17.59 39.60 31.98
C ARG A 474 17.95 38.16 31.59
N VAL A 475 17.23 37.18 32.10
CA VAL A 475 17.48 35.75 31.77
C VAL A 475 17.15 35.48 30.33
N GLY A 476 16.01 35.99 29.82
CA GLY A 476 15.62 35.86 28.40
C GLY A 476 16.63 36.50 27.45
N HIS A 477 17.16 37.68 27.81
CA HIS A 477 18.23 38.35 27.03
C HIS A 477 19.54 37.55 27.00
N LEU A 478 19.96 36.99 28.14
CA LEU A 478 21.14 36.13 28.22
C LEU A 478 20.97 34.85 27.40
N ALA A 479 19.79 34.20 27.46
CA ALA A 479 19.49 33.03 26.69
C ALA A 479 19.53 33.30 25.17
N SER A 480 18.88 34.37 24.72
CA SER A 480 18.92 34.81 23.31
C SER A 480 20.33 35.12 22.83
N THR A 481 21.11 35.83 23.63
CA THR A 481 22.50 36.17 23.31
C THR A 481 23.37 34.92 23.22
N ASN A 482 23.18 33.97 24.13
CA ASN A 482 23.95 32.72 24.15
C ASN A 482 23.61 31.82 22.94
N ALA A 483 22.32 31.72 22.56
CA ALA A 483 21.89 30.99 21.35
C ALA A 483 22.47 31.61 20.06
N ARG A 484 22.58 32.94 19.98
CA ARG A 484 23.18 33.63 18.82
C ARG A 484 24.69 33.42 18.69
N ARG A 485 25.40 33.17 19.79
CA ARG A 485 26.86 32.93 19.77
C ARG A 485 27.25 31.61 19.09
N ASN A 486 26.33 30.65 19.02
CA ASN A 486 26.57 29.33 18.42
C ASN A 486 25.53 28.97 17.32
N PRO A 487 25.49 29.72 16.19
CA PRO A 487 24.44 29.60 15.16
C PRO A 487 24.39 28.18 14.52
N ARG A 488 25.54 27.52 14.38
CA ARG A 488 25.59 26.14 13.85
C ARG A 488 24.87 25.13 14.75
N ARG A 489 25.02 25.27 16.08
CA ARG A 489 24.36 24.36 17.04
C ARG A 489 22.87 24.64 17.10
N THR A 490 22.46 25.90 17.12
CA THR A 490 21.03 26.29 17.11
C THR A 490 20.37 25.85 15.82
N ALA A 491 21.01 26.07 14.67
CA ALA A 491 20.51 25.58 13.38
C ALA A 491 20.38 24.07 13.33
N ALA A 492 21.33 23.35 13.90
CA ALA A 492 21.31 21.89 13.91
C ALA A 492 20.12 21.32 14.66
N THR A 493 19.83 21.87 15.85
CA THR A 493 18.66 21.43 16.64
C THR A 493 17.34 21.83 15.98
N ALA A 494 17.26 23.04 15.42
CA ALA A 494 16.10 23.51 14.68
C ALA A 494 15.84 22.64 13.44
N PHE A 495 16.87 22.32 12.68
CA PHE A 495 16.75 21.50 11.47
C PHE A 495 16.24 20.08 11.76
N ALA A 496 16.72 19.44 12.83
CA ALA A 496 16.24 18.13 13.24
C ALA A 496 14.75 18.15 13.56
N LEU A 497 14.27 19.19 14.27
CA LEU A 497 12.86 19.36 14.57
C LEU A 497 12.05 19.66 13.31
N THR A 498 12.56 20.52 12.43
CA THR A 498 11.91 20.84 11.15
C THR A 498 11.73 19.61 10.27
N LEU A 499 12.75 18.74 10.18
CA LEU A 499 12.67 17.49 9.40
C LEU A 499 11.63 16.53 9.99
N GLY A 500 11.59 16.38 11.31
CA GLY A 500 10.57 15.57 11.98
C GLY A 500 9.15 16.09 11.72
N LEU A 501 8.95 17.40 11.83
CA LEU A 501 7.67 18.05 11.55
C LEU A 501 7.29 17.93 10.05
N MET A 502 8.27 18.12 9.16
CA MET A 502 8.07 17.94 7.71
C MET A 502 7.59 16.52 7.38
N MET A 503 8.18 15.50 8.01
CA MET A 503 7.79 14.11 7.80
C MET A 503 6.35 13.84 8.25
N VAL A 504 5.96 14.32 9.44
CA VAL A 504 4.58 14.21 9.95
C VAL A 504 3.60 14.96 9.06
N SER A 505 3.95 16.19 8.65
CA SER A 505 3.10 17.02 7.76
C SER A 505 2.94 16.39 6.38
N SER A 506 4.00 15.79 5.83
CA SER A 506 3.94 15.13 4.51
C SER A 506 3.02 13.91 4.54
N ILE A 507 3.09 13.09 5.59
CA ILE A 507 2.19 11.93 5.77
C ILE A 507 0.75 12.41 5.95
N GLY A 508 0.52 13.44 6.79
CA GLY A 508 -0.80 14.02 7.01
C GLY A 508 -1.40 14.63 5.74
N MET A 509 -0.59 15.34 4.96
CA MET A 509 -1.02 15.92 3.69
C MET A 509 -1.40 14.84 2.67
N LEU A 510 -0.60 13.76 2.57
CA LEU A 510 -0.93 12.65 1.71
C LEU A 510 -2.26 12.00 2.09
N GLY A 511 -2.45 11.71 3.38
CA GLY A 511 -3.72 11.16 3.88
C GLY A 511 -4.91 12.08 3.60
N ALA A 512 -4.74 13.38 3.77
CA ALA A 512 -5.75 14.38 3.45
C ALA A 512 -6.04 14.42 1.93
N THR A 513 -4.99 14.39 1.08
CA THR A 513 -5.14 14.38 -0.38
C THR A 513 -5.84 13.12 -0.87
N MET A 514 -5.46 11.93 -0.34
CA MET A 514 -6.16 10.69 -0.67
C MET A 514 -7.64 10.75 -0.29
N ARG A 515 -7.93 11.24 0.91
CA ARG A 515 -9.31 11.41 1.37
C ARG A 515 -10.09 12.39 0.49
N SER A 516 -9.49 13.55 0.16
CA SER A 516 -10.12 14.55 -0.72
C SER A 516 -10.35 13.98 -2.12
N SER A 517 -9.35 13.31 -2.71
CA SER A 517 -9.50 12.69 -4.03
C SER A 517 -10.60 11.63 -4.05
N LEU A 518 -10.72 10.83 -2.99
CA LEU A 518 -11.80 9.85 -2.85
C LEU A 518 -13.15 10.55 -2.69
N SER A 519 -13.23 11.59 -1.85
CA SER A 519 -14.44 12.41 -1.66
C SER A 519 -14.83 13.09 -2.97
N ASP A 520 -13.87 13.69 -3.68
CA ASP A 520 -14.09 14.34 -4.96
C ASP A 520 -14.58 13.36 -6.04
N MET A 521 -14.08 12.13 -6.04
CA MET A 521 -14.58 11.07 -6.94
C MET A 521 -16.05 10.70 -6.64
N LEU A 522 -16.46 10.80 -5.37
CA LEU A 522 -17.82 10.50 -4.96
C LEU A 522 -18.75 11.72 -5.09
N ASP A 523 -18.23 12.91 -4.81
CA ASP A 523 -19.02 14.16 -4.75
C ASP A 523 -19.13 14.88 -6.11
N THR A 524 -18.12 14.81 -6.98
CA THR A 524 -18.03 15.59 -8.22
C THR A 524 -18.87 15.06 -9.39
N GLY A 525 -19.78 14.14 -9.17
CA GLY A 525 -20.63 13.68 -10.27
C GLY A 525 -22.09 13.53 -9.89
N LEU A 526 -22.43 13.48 -8.61
CA LEU A 526 -23.79 13.19 -8.17
C LEU A 526 -24.49 14.47 -7.71
N LYS A 527 -25.56 14.85 -8.43
CA LYS A 527 -26.52 15.89 -8.03
C LYS A 527 -27.71 15.29 -7.28
N ALA A 528 -27.91 13.98 -7.45
CA ALA A 528 -28.99 13.28 -6.77
C ALA A 528 -28.76 13.25 -5.27
N GLU A 529 -29.79 13.61 -4.49
CA GLU A 529 -29.75 13.58 -3.02
C GLU A 529 -29.75 12.17 -2.45
N LEU A 530 -30.34 11.22 -3.18
CA LEU A 530 -30.40 9.80 -2.80
C LEU A 530 -29.95 8.94 -3.98
N LEU A 531 -29.13 7.94 -3.70
CA LEU A 531 -28.67 6.96 -4.68
C LEU A 531 -29.07 5.56 -4.20
N LEU A 532 -29.96 4.92 -4.93
CA LEU A 532 -30.31 3.52 -4.72
C LEU A 532 -29.40 2.68 -5.62
N THR A 533 -28.51 1.91 -5.03
CA THR A 533 -27.58 1.03 -5.78
C THR A 533 -27.65 -0.39 -5.26
N THR A 534 -27.34 -1.30 -6.14
CA THR A 534 -26.99 -2.68 -5.75
C THR A 534 -25.58 -2.71 -5.17
N PRO A 535 -25.19 -3.75 -4.42
CA PRO A 535 -23.84 -3.89 -3.89
C PRO A 535 -22.79 -3.76 -5.01
N GLN A 536 -21.73 -3.02 -4.73
CA GLN A 536 -20.67 -2.76 -5.71
C GLN A 536 -20.05 -4.07 -6.21
N GLY A 537 -19.95 -4.23 -7.53
CA GLY A 537 -19.45 -5.46 -8.15
C GLY A 537 -20.49 -6.59 -8.30
N SER A 538 -21.76 -6.35 -7.91
CA SER A 538 -22.84 -7.32 -8.11
C SER A 538 -23.54 -7.10 -9.45
N ASN A 539 -23.97 -8.19 -10.09
CA ASN A 539 -24.94 -8.16 -11.21
C ASN A 539 -26.40 -8.18 -10.71
N LEU A 540 -26.61 -7.87 -9.43
CA LEU A 540 -27.97 -7.73 -8.92
C LEU A 540 -28.59 -6.51 -9.59
N SER A 541 -29.74 -6.68 -10.21
CA SER A 541 -30.53 -5.58 -10.75
C SER A 541 -31.53 -5.10 -9.71
N ILE A 542 -31.78 -3.80 -9.69
CA ILE A 542 -32.91 -3.27 -8.93
C ILE A 542 -34.18 -3.76 -9.62
N PRO A 543 -35.15 -4.39 -8.91
CA PRO A 543 -36.40 -4.81 -9.51
C PRO A 543 -37.11 -3.67 -10.21
N GLY A 544 -37.64 -3.89 -11.41
CA GLY A 544 -38.31 -2.85 -12.21
C GLY A 544 -39.49 -2.18 -11.49
N ASP A 545 -40.21 -2.92 -10.67
CA ASP A 545 -41.30 -2.39 -9.83
C ASP A 545 -40.84 -1.49 -8.68
N ALA A 546 -39.56 -1.59 -8.29
CA ALA A 546 -38.97 -0.68 -7.28
C ALA A 546 -38.88 0.77 -7.80
N ILE A 547 -38.62 0.94 -9.11
CA ILE A 547 -38.54 2.26 -9.75
C ILE A 547 -39.88 2.98 -9.67
N ASP A 548 -40.96 2.28 -9.97
CA ASP A 548 -42.32 2.83 -9.92
C ASP A 548 -42.72 3.15 -8.47
N LYS A 549 -42.40 2.26 -7.54
CA LYS A 549 -42.61 2.50 -6.10
C LYS A 549 -41.85 3.74 -5.58
N VAL A 550 -40.62 3.95 -6.04
CA VAL A 550 -39.82 5.11 -5.66
C VAL A 550 -40.43 6.41 -6.22
N ARG A 551 -40.96 6.37 -7.47
CA ARG A 551 -41.66 7.51 -8.07
C ARG A 551 -42.95 7.92 -7.32
N GLU A 552 -43.58 6.98 -6.65
CA GLU A 552 -44.81 7.21 -5.86
C GLU A 552 -44.53 7.74 -4.44
N VAL A 553 -43.26 7.76 -4.00
CA VAL A 553 -42.91 8.28 -2.66
C VAL A 553 -43.06 9.80 -2.60
N ASP A 554 -43.81 10.26 -1.62
CA ASP A 554 -44.03 11.71 -1.41
C ASP A 554 -42.67 12.42 -1.12
N GLY A 555 -42.39 13.48 -1.89
CA GLY A 555 -41.12 14.20 -1.83
C GLY A 555 -40.09 13.83 -2.89
N VAL A 556 -40.30 12.76 -3.66
CA VAL A 556 -39.49 12.43 -4.84
C VAL A 556 -39.93 13.27 -6.02
N ARG A 557 -39.01 14.06 -6.58
CA ARG A 557 -39.29 14.93 -7.74
C ARG A 557 -39.02 14.22 -9.07
N ASP A 558 -37.84 13.62 -9.19
CA ASP A 558 -37.38 12.94 -10.41
C ASP A 558 -36.62 11.67 -10.04
N VAL A 559 -36.73 10.65 -10.86
CA VAL A 559 -35.98 9.40 -10.75
C VAL A 559 -35.25 9.15 -12.06
N VAL A 560 -33.93 9.16 -12.00
CA VAL A 560 -33.07 8.82 -13.13
C VAL A 560 -32.52 7.43 -12.88
N THR A 561 -32.69 6.53 -13.83
CA THR A 561 -32.21 5.15 -13.73
C THR A 561 -30.99 4.94 -14.61
N GLY A 562 -30.04 4.16 -14.14
CA GLY A 562 -28.83 3.84 -14.89
C GLY A 562 -28.50 2.36 -14.80
N ALA A 563 -28.07 1.79 -15.91
CA ALA A 563 -27.52 0.44 -15.96
C ALA A 563 -26.13 0.47 -16.60
N LEU A 564 -25.24 -0.40 -16.12
CA LEU A 564 -23.93 -0.61 -16.73
C LEU A 564 -24.02 -1.86 -17.60
N ILE A 565 -23.77 -1.73 -18.87
CA ILE A 565 -23.68 -2.88 -19.78
C ILE A 565 -22.24 -3.09 -20.20
N SER A 566 -21.81 -4.36 -20.26
CA SER A 566 -20.53 -4.72 -20.87
C SER A 566 -20.65 -4.66 -22.38
N GLY A 567 -19.78 -3.93 -23.07
CA GLY A 567 -19.78 -3.81 -24.51
C GLY A 567 -18.37 -3.89 -25.09
N SER A 568 -18.25 -4.39 -26.31
CA SER A 568 -17.04 -4.29 -27.11
C SER A 568 -17.34 -3.51 -28.39
N ALA A 569 -16.46 -2.64 -28.82
CA ALA A 569 -16.53 -2.05 -30.14
C ALA A 569 -15.79 -2.95 -31.13
N GLU A 570 -16.32 -3.06 -32.34
CA GLU A 570 -15.95 -4.06 -33.35
C GLU A 570 -14.46 -4.11 -33.74
N ASP A 571 -13.62 -3.17 -33.35
CA ASP A 571 -12.19 -3.17 -33.65
C ASP A 571 -11.31 -2.62 -32.50
N MET A 572 -11.83 -2.42 -31.30
CA MET A 572 -11.10 -1.83 -30.22
C MET A 572 -11.49 -2.44 -28.88
N SER A 573 -10.54 -3.11 -28.26
CA SER A 573 -10.62 -3.42 -26.83
C SER A 573 -10.55 -2.10 -26.05
N LEU A 574 -11.69 -1.58 -25.62
CA LEU A 574 -11.79 -0.47 -24.66
C LEU A 574 -11.34 -0.88 -23.26
N ALA A 575 -10.33 -1.77 -23.18
CA ALA A 575 -9.87 -2.35 -21.94
C ALA A 575 -9.45 -1.25 -20.95
N SER A 576 -10.23 -1.10 -19.92
CA SER A 576 -9.84 -0.36 -18.73
C SER A 576 -8.91 -1.22 -17.86
N PRO A 577 -7.89 -0.66 -17.21
CA PRO A 577 -7.08 -1.39 -16.23
C PRO A 577 -7.91 -1.92 -15.05
N PHE A 578 -9.17 -1.54 -14.92
CA PHE A 578 -10.08 -1.91 -13.82
C PHE A 578 -11.21 -2.87 -14.21
N GLY A 579 -11.19 -3.44 -15.42
CA GLY A 579 -12.20 -4.42 -15.84
C GLY A 579 -12.66 -4.24 -17.30
N PRO A 580 -13.61 -5.06 -17.77
CA PRO A 580 -14.16 -4.96 -19.11
C PRO A 580 -14.82 -3.60 -19.30
N PRO A 581 -14.82 -3.04 -20.53
CA PRO A 581 -15.45 -1.76 -20.81
C PRO A 581 -16.94 -1.85 -20.51
N THR A 582 -17.41 -0.97 -19.63
CA THR A 582 -18.84 -0.85 -19.32
C THR A 582 -19.36 0.45 -19.91
N LEU A 583 -20.50 0.37 -20.58
CA LEU A 583 -21.21 1.52 -21.09
C LEU A 583 -22.41 1.81 -20.19
N PRO A 584 -22.54 3.02 -19.63
CA PRO A 584 -23.72 3.39 -18.87
C PRO A 584 -24.89 3.65 -19.84
N ILE A 585 -25.99 2.95 -19.63
CA ILE A 585 -27.28 3.30 -20.20
C ILE A 585 -28.05 4.11 -19.15
N ILE A 586 -28.58 5.25 -19.53
CA ILE A 586 -29.30 6.15 -18.62
C ILE A 586 -30.70 6.41 -19.20
N ASP A 587 -31.71 6.20 -18.37
CA ASP A 587 -33.10 6.56 -18.67
C ASP A 587 -33.51 7.72 -17.74
N GLY A 588 -33.97 8.81 -18.34
CA GLY A 588 -34.28 10.05 -17.67
C GLY A 588 -33.31 11.19 -18.03
N ASP A 589 -33.51 12.35 -17.39
CA ASP A 589 -32.62 13.51 -17.58
C ASP A 589 -31.33 13.36 -16.74
N VAL A 590 -30.26 12.90 -17.39
CA VAL A 590 -28.95 12.69 -16.77
C VAL A 590 -28.42 13.93 -16.04
N THR A 591 -28.79 15.13 -16.47
CA THR A 591 -28.33 16.39 -15.87
C THR A 591 -28.93 16.65 -14.49
N GLN A 592 -29.99 15.97 -14.15
CA GLN A 592 -30.62 16.00 -12.82
C GLN A 592 -29.86 15.13 -11.83
N ALA A 593 -29.30 14.02 -12.31
CA ALA A 593 -28.62 13.05 -11.46
C ALA A 593 -27.12 13.29 -11.33
N ILE A 594 -26.47 13.74 -12.41
CA ILE A 594 -25.02 13.96 -12.45
C ILE A 594 -24.67 15.31 -13.06
N GLU A 595 -23.52 15.85 -12.64
CA GLU A 595 -22.95 17.04 -13.25
C GLU A 595 -22.21 16.67 -14.54
N VAL A 596 -22.69 17.17 -15.69
CA VAL A 596 -22.12 16.88 -17.00
C VAL A 596 -21.67 18.17 -17.67
N ASP A 597 -20.35 18.30 -17.88
CA ASP A 597 -19.78 19.37 -18.70
C ASP A 597 -19.81 18.97 -20.17
N LYS A 598 -20.78 19.50 -20.89
CA LYS A 598 -20.93 19.22 -22.31
C LYS A 598 -19.93 20.03 -23.15
N VAL A 599 -19.05 19.31 -23.84
CA VAL A 599 -18.07 19.93 -24.76
C VAL A 599 -18.63 20.11 -26.15
N SER A 600 -19.41 19.15 -26.68
CA SER A 600 -20.03 19.23 -28.02
C SER A 600 -21.17 18.20 -28.13
N GLY A 601 -22.06 18.38 -29.13
CA GLY A 601 -23.16 17.45 -29.39
C GLY A 601 -24.40 17.69 -28.52
N GLN A 602 -25.28 16.68 -28.43
CA GLN A 602 -26.49 16.68 -27.59
C GLN A 602 -26.45 15.49 -26.63
N LEU A 603 -26.87 15.69 -25.38
CA LEU A 603 -26.92 14.63 -24.37
C LEU A 603 -28.07 13.63 -24.58
N THR A 604 -28.94 13.91 -25.52
CA THR A 604 -30.09 13.08 -25.93
C THR A 604 -29.78 12.22 -27.15
N SER A 605 -28.52 12.15 -27.59
CA SER A 605 -28.10 11.35 -28.74
C SER A 605 -27.86 9.90 -28.34
N ASP A 606 -27.84 9.01 -29.33
CA ASP A 606 -27.77 7.56 -29.15
C ASP A 606 -26.49 7.11 -28.42
N LEU A 607 -25.37 7.79 -28.59
CA LEU A 607 -24.10 7.51 -27.91
C LEU A 607 -23.41 8.80 -27.50
N VAL A 608 -23.09 8.91 -26.22
CA VAL A 608 -22.28 9.99 -25.65
C VAL A 608 -20.97 9.43 -25.14
N VAL A 609 -19.85 9.96 -25.60
CA VAL A 609 -18.51 9.55 -25.17
C VAL A 609 -17.78 10.69 -24.47
N ASN A 610 -16.94 10.38 -23.49
CA ASN A 610 -16.10 11.37 -22.85
C ASN A 610 -14.95 11.83 -23.79
N THR A 611 -14.29 12.94 -23.47
CA THR A 611 -13.21 13.50 -24.28
C THR A 611 -12.05 12.54 -24.48
N THR A 612 -11.69 11.75 -23.47
CA THR A 612 -10.60 10.77 -23.53
C THR A 612 -10.90 9.66 -24.54
N VAL A 613 -12.12 9.14 -24.54
CA VAL A 613 -12.56 8.12 -25.51
C VAL A 613 -12.63 8.73 -26.91
N LYS A 614 -13.13 9.94 -27.03
CA LYS A 614 -13.15 10.68 -28.33
C LYS A 614 -11.74 10.83 -28.89
N ASP A 615 -10.78 11.23 -28.09
CA ASP A 615 -9.40 11.41 -28.50
C ASP A 615 -8.75 10.08 -28.92
N ALA A 616 -9.03 9.01 -28.20
CA ALA A 616 -8.57 7.66 -28.53
C ALA A 616 -9.18 7.16 -29.86
N LEU A 617 -10.49 7.35 -30.08
CA LEU A 617 -11.18 7.00 -31.32
C LEU A 617 -10.61 7.80 -32.50
N THR A 618 -10.36 9.10 -32.30
CA THR A 618 -9.75 9.97 -33.32
C THR A 618 -8.34 9.52 -33.66
N ALA A 619 -7.54 9.17 -32.67
CA ALA A 619 -6.17 8.65 -32.85
C ALA A 619 -6.14 7.31 -33.59
N ALA A 620 -7.16 6.48 -33.39
CA ALA A 620 -7.35 5.20 -34.09
C ALA A 620 -7.96 5.35 -35.48
N GLY A 621 -8.36 6.57 -35.92
CA GLY A 621 -8.98 6.84 -37.22
C GLY A 621 -10.44 6.35 -37.33
N ILE A 622 -11.09 6.07 -36.18
CA ILE A 622 -12.46 5.57 -36.12
C ILE A 622 -13.42 6.76 -36.07
N SER A 623 -14.19 6.94 -37.11
CA SER A 623 -15.19 8.01 -37.25
C SER A 623 -16.63 7.57 -36.93
N ASP A 624 -16.88 6.26 -36.98
CA ASP A 624 -18.19 5.67 -36.76
C ASP A 624 -18.07 4.48 -35.82
N VAL A 625 -18.70 4.55 -34.64
CA VAL A 625 -18.65 3.48 -33.63
C VAL A 625 -19.89 2.63 -33.78
N LYS A 626 -19.73 1.39 -34.24
CA LYS A 626 -20.78 0.39 -34.21
C LYS A 626 -20.64 -0.44 -32.94
N LEU A 627 -21.67 -0.44 -32.11
CA LEU A 627 -21.74 -1.35 -30.94
C LEU A 627 -22.09 -2.75 -31.45
N ALA A 628 -21.10 -3.65 -31.41
CA ALA A 628 -21.31 -5.07 -31.65
C ALA A 628 -21.60 -5.75 -30.30
N HIS A 629 -22.75 -6.38 -30.19
CA HIS A 629 -23.24 -7.13 -29.03
C HIS A 629 -23.52 -6.32 -27.75
N LEU A 630 -24.76 -5.86 -27.64
CA LEU A 630 -25.38 -5.50 -26.37
C LEU A 630 -25.96 -6.79 -25.76
N ASN A 631 -25.29 -7.33 -24.73
CA ASN A 631 -25.90 -8.39 -23.94
C ASN A 631 -26.85 -7.77 -22.93
N ASN A 632 -28.14 -8.00 -23.13
CA ASN A 632 -29.15 -7.86 -22.09
C ASN A 632 -28.93 -9.02 -21.09
N SER A 633 -28.30 -8.75 -19.97
CA SER A 633 -28.29 -9.64 -18.81
C SER A 633 -29.30 -9.14 -17.80
#